data_d2ace7c2ccfcb426ae547284cc7d4ea4
#
_entry.id   d2ace7c2ccfcb426ae547284cc7d4ea4
#
_cell.length_a   1.000
_cell.length_b   1.000
_cell.length_c   1.000
_cell.angle_alpha   90.00
_cell.angle_beta   90.00
_cell.angle_gamma   90.00
#
_symmetry.space_group_name_H-M   'P 1'
#
loop_
_entity.id
_entity.type
_entity.pdbx_description
1 polymer ?
#
loop_
_entity_poly.entity_id
_entity_poly.type
_entity_poly.pdbx_seq_one_letter_code
_entity_poly.pdbx_strand_id
1 'polypeptide(L)'
;MKVRFNRWYNALMTACLLVVVATGLTACNSDDEDDGSEYWMVTLDGYPTERTVYYLDQPHPYQVIRAIRDDGKEYYFNIGEIEGFEYEAGYMYQLLIKATPTLQQPGTCNPPPYQFKLVKVISKEYFNWCKTC
;
A
#
# COMPACT_ATOMS: atom_id res chain seq x y z
N MET A 1 5.18 47.85 -34.69
CA MET A 1 6.04 46.78 -34.13
C MET A 1 5.50 46.10 -32.91
N LYS A 2 4.82 46.80 -32.03
CA LYS A 2 4.26 46.22 -30.78
C LYS A 2 3.12 45.22 -31.03
N VAL A 3 2.38 45.32 -32.12
CA VAL A 3 1.24 44.44 -32.44
C VAL A 3 1.71 43.06 -32.95
N ARG A 4 2.85 42.96 -33.63
CA ARG A 4 3.43 41.69 -34.09
C ARG A 4 4.01 40.86 -32.94
N PHE A 5 4.51 41.48 -31.90
CA PHE A 5 5.07 40.80 -30.73
C PHE A 5 3.99 40.15 -29.86
N ASN A 6 2.86 40.85 -29.69
CA ASN A 6 1.74 40.30 -28.94
C ASN A 6 1.06 39.11 -29.62
N ARG A 7 1.06 39.06 -30.93
CA ARG A 7 0.50 37.90 -31.66
C ARG A 7 1.35 36.64 -31.49
N TRP A 8 2.64 36.82 -31.48
CA TRP A 8 3.59 35.70 -31.26
C TRP A 8 3.53 35.17 -29.84
N TYR A 9 3.44 36.05 -28.90
CA TYR A 9 3.34 35.71 -27.49
C TYR A 9 2.04 34.95 -27.20
N ASN A 10 0.94 35.37 -27.74
CA ASN A 10 -0.34 34.69 -27.60
C ASN A 10 -0.34 33.30 -28.26
N ALA A 11 0.30 33.16 -29.42
CA ALA A 11 0.44 31.87 -30.07
C ALA A 11 1.31 30.88 -29.32
N LEU A 12 2.40 31.36 -28.71
CA LEU A 12 3.28 30.55 -27.85
C LEU A 12 2.60 30.14 -26.55
N MET A 13 1.84 31.04 -25.93
CA MET A 13 1.09 30.73 -24.72
C MET A 13 -0.03 29.74 -24.98
N THR A 14 -0.72 29.85 -26.11
CA THR A 14 -1.78 28.92 -26.49
C THR A 14 -1.21 27.52 -26.79
N ALA A 15 -0.06 27.45 -27.44
CA ALA A 15 0.60 26.17 -27.70
C ALA A 15 1.09 25.48 -26.41
N CYS A 16 1.65 26.22 -25.46
CA CYS A 16 2.06 25.68 -24.16
C CYS A 16 0.87 25.16 -23.34
N LEU A 17 -0.26 25.87 -23.36
CA LEU A 17 -1.48 25.43 -22.68
C LEU A 17 -2.06 24.14 -23.27
N LEU A 18 -2.01 23.99 -24.59
CA LEU A 18 -2.48 22.78 -25.26
C LEU A 18 -1.60 21.54 -24.95
N VAL A 19 -0.31 21.72 -24.80
CA VAL A 19 0.62 20.63 -24.45
C VAL A 19 0.40 20.18 -23.01
N VAL A 20 0.17 21.10 -22.08
CA VAL A 20 -0.11 20.78 -20.67
C VAL A 20 -1.43 20.00 -20.52
N VAL A 21 -2.45 20.39 -21.27
CA VAL A 21 -3.74 19.68 -21.25
C VAL A 21 -3.62 18.28 -21.85
N ALA A 22 -2.84 18.11 -22.91
CA ALA A 22 -2.63 16.79 -23.52
C ALA A 22 -1.85 15.83 -22.63
N THR A 23 -0.84 16.31 -21.90
CA THR A 23 -0.09 15.49 -20.94
C THR A 23 -0.90 15.17 -19.69
N GLY A 24 -1.79 16.05 -19.26
CA GLY A 24 -2.70 15.79 -18.14
C GLY A 24 -3.74 14.71 -18.44
N LEU A 25 -4.24 14.63 -19.66
CA LEU A 25 -5.22 13.62 -20.08
C LEU A 25 -4.61 12.22 -20.20
N THR A 26 -3.35 12.10 -20.63
CA THR A 26 -2.66 10.81 -20.71
C THR A 26 -2.27 10.26 -19.34
N ALA A 27 -1.99 11.10 -18.35
CA ALA A 27 -1.72 10.65 -16.99
C ALA A 27 -2.97 10.11 -16.27
N CYS A 28 -4.15 10.64 -16.56
CA CYS A 28 -5.41 10.16 -15.98
C CYS A 28 -5.87 8.82 -16.57
N ASN A 29 -5.51 8.49 -17.79
CA ASN A 29 -5.94 7.26 -18.46
C ASN A 29 -5.14 6.01 -18.02
N SER A 30 -3.98 6.17 -17.39
CA SER A 30 -3.18 5.05 -16.91
C SER A 30 -3.62 4.54 -15.53
N ASP A 31 -4.41 5.32 -14.79
CA ASP A 31 -4.90 4.97 -13.46
C ASP A 31 -6.30 4.35 -13.47
N ASP A 32 -6.95 4.27 -14.63
CA ASP A 32 -8.35 3.84 -14.78
C ASP A 32 -8.53 2.31 -14.85
N GLU A 33 -7.49 1.52 -14.73
CA GLU A 33 -7.65 0.09 -14.48
C GLU A 33 -8.05 -0.13 -13.01
N ASP A 34 -9.36 0.00 -12.77
CA ASP A 34 -9.95 -0.27 -11.47
C ASP A 34 -9.98 -1.78 -11.22
N ASP A 35 -8.91 -2.29 -10.64
CA ASP A 35 -8.79 -3.67 -10.19
C ASP A 35 -9.41 -3.88 -8.80
N GLY A 36 -10.10 -2.86 -8.25
CA GLY A 36 -10.66 -2.87 -6.92
C GLY A 36 -9.62 -2.73 -5.81
N SER A 37 -8.38 -2.42 -6.14
CA SER A 37 -7.32 -2.25 -5.16
C SER A 37 -7.53 -1.03 -4.29
N GLU A 38 -7.17 -1.17 -3.02
CA GLU A 38 -7.15 -0.09 -2.04
C GLU A 38 -5.73 0.13 -1.54
N TYR A 39 -5.43 1.36 -1.13
CA TYR A 39 -4.18 1.68 -0.47
C TYR A 39 -4.41 1.80 1.03
N TRP A 40 -3.66 1.03 1.79
CA TRP A 40 -3.74 1.03 3.25
C TRP A 40 -2.47 1.59 3.85
N MET A 41 -2.62 2.53 4.75
CA MET A 41 -1.53 2.91 5.64
C MET A 41 -1.65 2.08 6.91
N VAL A 42 -0.62 1.31 7.22
CA VAL A 42 -0.61 0.39 8.35
C VAL A 42 0.61 0.62 9.21
N THR A 43 0.42 0.48 10.52
CA THR A 43 1.50 0.48 11.50
C THR A 43 1.66 -0.93 12.05
N LEU A 44 2.84 -1.53 11.86
CA LEU A 44 3.16 -2.87 12.31
C LEU A 44 3.80 -2.84 13.70
N ASP A 45 3.40 -3.77 14.56
CA ASP A 45 4.03 -3.94 15.87
C ASP A 45 5.49 -4.39 15.76
N GLY A 46 6.28 -4.05 16.78
CA GLY A 46 7.71 -4.37 16.84
C GLY A 46 8.03 -5.86 17.02
N TYR A 47 7.06 -6.65 17.47
CA TYR A 47 7.25 -8.09 17.69
C TYR A 47 6.06 -8.87 17.18
N PRO A 48 6.30 -10.05 16.57
CA PRO A 48 5.21 -10.90 16.14
C PRO A 48 4.46 -11.48 17.34
N THR A 49 3.18 -11.77 17.12
CA THR A 49 2.29 -12.42 18.09
C THR A 49 2.08 -13.87 17.65
N GLU A 50 2.18 -14.79 18.61
CA GLU A 50 1.88 -16.19 18.33
C GLU A 50 0.39 -16.44 18.37
N ARG A 51 -0.11 -17.13 17.36
CA ARG A 51 -1.47 -17.65 17.28
C ARG A 51 -1.44 -19.15 17.03
N THR A 52 -2.49 -19.84 17.46
CA THR A 52 -2.61 -21.28 17.29
C THR A 52 -3.85 -21.60 16.49
N VAL A 53 -3.70 -22.34 15.40
CA VAL A 53 -4.79 -23.01 14.69
C VAL A 53 -4.81 -24.48 15.02
N TYR A 54 -5.99 -25.06 15.11
CA TYR A 54 -6.16 -26.49 15.31
C TYR A 54 -6.50 -27.14 13.98
N TYR A 55 -5.68 -28.08 13.58
CA TYR A 55 -5.91 -28.89 12.40
C TYR A 55 -5.83 -30.36 12.81
N LEU A 56 -6.90 -31.12 12.54
CA LEU A 56 -7.05 -32.53 12.98
C LEU A 56 -6.82 -32.70 14.48
N ASP A 57 -7.38 -31.80 15.30
CA ASP A 57 -7.23 -31.75 16.76
C ASP A 57 -5.80 -31.56 17.26
N GLN A 58 -4.88 -31.18 16.36
CA GLN A 58 -3.50 -30.87 16.71
C GLN A 58 -3.28 -29.35 16.68
N PRO A 59 -2.62 -28.78 17.71
CA PRO A 59 -2.29 -27.38 17.71
C PRO A 59 -1.11 -27.08 16.78
N HIS A 60 -1.29 -26.10 15.91
CA HIS A 60 -0.23 -25.58 15.03
C HIS A 60 0.00 -24.10 15.35
N PRO A 61 1.06 -23.79 16.13
CA PRO A 61 1.41 -22.41 16.38
C PRO A 61 1.99 -21.73 15.14
N TYR A 62 1.60 -20.52 14.89
CA TYR A 62 2.15 -19.68 13.82
C TYR A 62 2.28 -18.25 14.29
N GLN A 63 3.18 -17.51 13.66
CA GLN A 63 3.45 -16.13 14.03
C GLN A 63 2.77 -15.17 13.07
N VAL A 64 2.11 -14.16 13.63
CA VAL A 64 1.46 -13.08 12.88
C VAL A 64 1.95 -11.74 13.38
N ILE A 65 1.92 -10.75 12.51
CA ILE A 65 2.26 -9.37 12.82
C ILE A 65 0.96 -8.60 12.97
N ARG A 66 0.74 -8.04 14.16
CA ARG A 66 -0.39 -7.15 14.38
C ARG A 66 -0.15 -5.83 13.68
N ALA A 67 -1.13 -5.37 12.93
CA ALA A 67 -1.10 -4.09 12.23
C ALA A 67 -2.34 -3.27 12.59
N ILE A 68 -2.16 -1.97 12.69
CA ILE A 68 -3.25 -1.02 12.89
C ILE A 68 -3.30 -0.15 11.64
N ARG A 69 -4.47 -0.13 11.00
CA ARG A 69 -4.74 0.73 9.85
C ARG A 69 -4.97 2.16 10.30
N ASP A 70 -4.88 3.09 9.36
CA ASP A 70 -5.16 4.52 9.59
C ASP A 70 -6.60 4.80 10.05
N ASP A 71 -7.55 3.91 9.72
CA ASP A 71 -8.93 3.97 10.21
C ASP A 71 -9.13 3.36 11.62
N GLY A 72 -8.07 2.89 12.25
CA GLY A 72 -8.10 2.27 13.58
C GLY A 72 -8.43 0.79 13.59
N LYS A 73 -8.69 0.17 12.45
CA LYS A 73 -8.97 -1.27 12.36
C LYS A 73 -7.71 -2.08 12.52
N GLU A 74 -7.79 -3.16 13.30
CA GLU A 74 -6.71 -4.12 13.46
C GLU A 74 -6.73 -5.14 12.33
N TYR A 75 -5.53 -5.48 11.86
CA TYR A 75 -5.31 -6.56 10.90
C TYR A 75 -4.10 -7.38 11.31
N TYR A 76 -4.09 -8.66 10.98
CA TYR A 76 -2.99 -9.56 11.30
C TYR A 76 -2.43 -10.13 10.01
N PHE A 77 -1.14 -9.87 9.77
CA PHE A 77 -0.42 -10.38 8.62
C PHE A 77 0.42 -11.60 9.01
N ASN A 78 0.43 -12.60 8.16
CA ASN A 78 1.45 -13.64 8.25
C ASN A 78 2.81 -13.05 7.85
N ILE A 79 3.87 -13.59 8.40
CA ILE A 79 5.23 -13.17 8.03
C ILE A 79 5.45 -13.54 6.57
N GLY A 80 5.85 -12.55 5.76
CA GLY A 80 6.04 -12.70 4.32
C GLY A 80 4.78 -12.53 3.46
N GLU A 81 3.63 -12.19 4.06
CA GLU A 81 2.37 -11.99 3.32
C GLU A 81 2.38 -10.72 2.46
N ILE A 82 3.12 -9.70 2.87
CA ILE A 82 3.26 -8.44 2.10
C ILE A 82 4.40 -8.61 1.11
N GLU A 83 4.06 -8.66 -0.18
CA GLU A 83 5.05 -8.78 -1.26
C GLU A 83 5.97 -7.56 -1.29
N GLY A 84 7.27 -7.82 -1.38
CA GLY A 84 8.30 -6.77 -1.43
C GLY A 84 8.70 -6.21 -0.07
N PHE A 85 8.16 -6.73 1.02
CA PHE A 85 8.47 -6.31 2.37
C PHE A 85 9.08 -7.46 3.19
N GLU A 86 10.21 -7.20 3.83
CA GLU A 86 10.83 -8.09 4.79
C GLU A 86 10.68 -7.53 6.20
N TYR A 87 9.99 -8.29 7.05
CA TYR A 87 9.79 -7.92 8.44
C TYR A 87 11.01 -8.29 9.27
N GLU A 88 11.46 -7.34 10.07
CA GLU A 88 12.53 -7.53 11.05
C GLU A 88 11.98 -7.28 12.46
N ALA A 89 12.05 -8.29 13.32
CA ALA A 89 11.60 -8.16 14.70
C ALA A 89 12.44 -7.13 15.46
N GLY A 90 11.79 -6.37 16.33
CA GLY A 90 12.42 -5.29 17.09
C GLY A 90 12.24 -3.91 16.46
N TYR A 91 11.58 -3.81 15.32
CA TYR A 91 11.29 -2.54 14.66
C TYR A 91 9.80 -2.36 14.44
N MET A 92 9.32 -1.17 14.70
CA MET A 92 7.97 -0.74 14.30
C MET A 92 8.05 -0.13 12.91
N TYR A 93 7.15 -0.54 12.04
CA TYR A 93 7.09 -0.06 10.67
C TYR A 93 5.79 0.69 10.43
N GLN A 94 5.89 1.78 9.69
CA GLN A 94 4.73 2.39 9.06
C GLN A 94 4.86 2.20 7.55
N LEU A 95 3.89 1.52 6.97
CA LEU A 95 3.92 1.11 5.57
C LEU A 95 2.72 1.67 4.82
N LEU A 96 2.94 2.02 3.57
CA LEU A 96 1.88 2.15 2.58
C LEU A 96 1.87 0.89 1.73
N ILE A 97 0.75 0.17 1.75
CA ILE A 97 0.58 -1.09 1.03
C ILE A 97 -0.62 -0.99 0.08
N LYS A 98 -0.55 -1.75 -0.99
CA LYS A 98 -1.65 -1.95 -1.92
C LYS A 98 -2.36 -3.26 -1.58
N ALA A 99 -3.64 -3.17 -1.25
CA ALA A 99 -4.50 -4.32 -0.98
C ALA A 99 -5.38 -4.58 -2.21
N THR A 100 -5.13 -5.68 -2.89
CA THR A 100 -5.89 -6.10 -4.07
C THR A 100 -6.82 -7.24 -3.68
N PRO A 101 -8.15 -7.10 -3.88
CA PRO A 101 -9.08 -8.19 -3.61
C PRO A 101 -8.74 -9.42 -4.45
N THR A 102 -8.71 -10.59 -3.81
CA THR A 102 -8.54 -11.85 -4.54
C THR A 102 -9.87 -12.28 -5.11
N LEU A 103 -9.88 -12.59 -6.41
CA LEU A 103 -11.05 -13.20 -7.03
C LEU A 103 -11.19 -14.64 -6.54
N GLN A 104 -12.39 -15.00 -6.07
CA GLN A 104 -12.69 -16.40 -5.74
C GLN A 104 -12.56 -17.25 -7.00
N GLN A 105 -11.55 -18.08 -7.04
CA GLN A 105 -11.45 -19.11 -8.05
C GLN A 105 -12.31 -20.32 -7.63
N PRO A 106 -13.15 -20.87 -8.53
CA PRO A 106 -13.90 -22.07 -8.21
C PRO A 106 -12.97 -23.23 -7.87
N GLY A 107 -13.15 -23.82 -6.68
CA GLY A 107 -12.34 -24.93 -6.20
C GLY A 107 -11.29 -24.61 -5.13
N THR A 108 -11.08 -23.35 -4.78
CA THR A 108 -10.21 -22.95 -3.65
C THR A 108 -11.05 -22.74 -2.39
N CYS A 109 -10.74 -23.50 -1.36
CA CYS A 109 -11.34 -23.30 -0.04
C CYS A 109 -10.65 -22.11 0.64
N ASN A 110 -11.42 -21.05 0.91
CA ASN A 110 -10.99 -19.86 1.66
C ASN A 110 -9.71 -19.18 1.13
N PRO A 111 -9.71 -18.61 -0.08
CA PRO A 111 -8.60 -17.76 -0.50
C PRO A 111 -8.50 -16.55 0.45
N PRO A 112 -7.29 -16.04 0.70
CA PRO A 112 -7.16 -14.81 1.47
C PRO A 112 -7.94 -13.68 0.78
N PRO A 113 -8.63 -12.82 1.55
CA PRO A 113 -9.50 -11.79 0.96
C PRO A 113 -8.75 -10.75 0.13
N TYR A 114 -7.46 -10.56 0.41
CA TYR A 114 -6.60 -9.59 -0.27
C TYR A 114 -5.22 -10.15 -0.53
N GLN A 115 -4.61 -9.68 -1.62
CA GLN A 115 -3.17 -9.77 -1.85
C GLN A 115 -2.55 -8.42 -1.51
N PHE A 116 -1.43 -8.45 -0.80
CA PHE A 116 -0.76 -7.25 -0.32
C PHE A 116 0.58 -7.05 -1.00
N LYS A 117 0.84 -5.83 -1.43
CA LYS A 117 2.10 -5.42 -2.03
C LYS A 117 2.60 -4.14 -1.39
N LEU A 118 3.87 -4.10 -1.01
CA LEU A 118 4.50 -2.91 -0.49
C LEU A 118 4.57 -1.82 -1.57
N VAL A 119 4.07 -0.63 -1.25
CA VAL A 119 4.24 0.56 -2.08
C VAL A 119 5.42 1.37 -1.56
N LYS A 120 5.45 1.65 -0.25
CA LYS A 120 6.49 2.46 0.37
C LYS A 120 6.62 2.15 1.86
N VAL A 121 7.84 2.09 2.36
CA VAL A 121 8.13 2.15 3.79
C VAL A 121 8.16 3.62 4.20
N ILE A 122 7.22 4.03 5.03
CA ILE A 122 7.11 5.41 5.51
C ILE A 122 8.09 5.65 6.65
N SER A 123 8.12 4.73 7.62
CA SER A 123 9.05 4.78 8.73
C SER A 123 9.44 3.39 9.22
N LYS A 124 10.64 3.29 9.75
CA LYS A 124 11.17 2.13 10.44
C LYS A 124 11.85 2.63 11.71
N GLU A 125 11.29 2.31 12.87
CA GLU A 125 11.80 2.77 14.15
C GLU A 125 12.12 1.59 15.05
N TYR A 126 13.24 1.67 15.75
CA TYR A 126 13.61 0.65 16.73
C TYR A 126 12.63 0.67 17.89
N PHE A 127 12.02 -0.47 18.15
CA PHE A 127 11.08 -0.63 19.26
C PHE A 127 11.86 -0.92 20.55
N ASN A 128 11.95 0.08 21.40
CA ASN A 128 12.64 -0.05 22.67
C ASN A 128 11.64 -0.08 23.84
N TRP A 129 11.52 -1.22 24.47
CA TRP A 129 10.67 -1.40 25.65
C TRP A 129 11.05 -0.48 26.82
N CYS A 130 12.31 -0.04 26.86
CA CYS A 130 12.82 0.77 27.96
C CYS A 130 12.41 2.24 27.93
N LYS A 131 11.76 2.72 26.90
CA LYS A 131 11.26 4.11 26.85
C LYS A 131 10.06 4.35 27.77
N THR A 132 9.44 3.29 28.28
CA THR A 132 8.27 3.34 29.16
C THR A 132 8.58 2.90 30.59
N CYS A 133 9.81 2.60 30.88
CA CYS A 133 10.25 2.27 32.26
C CYS A 133 10.54 3.51 33.08
#